data_5d8aff121b8efd03b9477abc6fa478d1
#
_entry.id   5d8aff121b8efd03b9477abc6fa478d1
#
_cell.length_a   1.000
_cell.length_b   1.000
_cell.length_c   1.000
_cell.angle_alpha   90.00
_cell.angle_beta   90.00
_cell.angle_gamma   90.00
#
_symmetry.space_group_name_H-M   'P 1'
#
loop_
_entity.id
_entity.type
_entity.pdbx_description
1 polymer ?
#
loop_
_entity_poly.entity_id
_entity_poly.type
_entity_poly.pdbx_seq_one_letter_code
_entity_poly.pdbx_strand_id
1 'polypeptide(L)'
;MKSNTPDVRQAAERSARKHILAGVAVIALVLGGTGVWAARTDISGAVVSSGMVVVESKVKKVQHPTGGVVSEITVKNGSRVKAGDLLVRLDETVSRANLQVITKQLDELVMREARLEAERDGSSTITLPDSYQGRESEPDIAKRIAGETFFFKSRRESLEGQKEQLGERVLQMKEEITGLGRQIKSKNSEIEIVQRELKGVAELEKLKLVTTMRVNQLRRDATRLEGELGQLESAAAQTKGRIAEIGVEMIRIDQEFRTSIIQELRDNTAQQAELVERRIAAEDQLKRIDIRAPQSGIVHQLEVNTVGGVINQSETLMLIVPEGEELTIEARIATHDIDQVLNGDKTAFVRFSAFDTRKTPELNGNIVSVSADLTVDQMTGVPYYLARISIPRTELARLKQKHLVPGMPAEVYFRTQNRTVLSYLFKPIEDQMERAFRER
;
A
#
# COMPACT_ATOMS: atom_id res chain seq x y z
N MET A 1 -124.48 -7.51 30.87
CA MET A 1 -123.24 -7.69 31.56
C MET A 1 -122.21 -8.23 30.58
N LYS A 2 -121.27 -7.40 30.18
CA LYS A 2 -120.16 -7.79 29.34
C LYS A 2 -118.90 -7.88 30.21
N SER A 3 -118.41 -9.05 30.39
CA SER A 3 -117.17 -9.30 31.16
C SER A 3 -115.93 -8.91 30.37
N ASN A 4 -115.26 -7.95 30.87
CA ASN A 4 -114.00 -7.45 30.26
C ASN A 4 -112.82 -8.32 30.90
N THR A 5 -112.40 -9.33 30.17
CA THR A 5 -111.17 -10.03 30.56
C THR A 5 -109.95 -9.37 29.91
N PRO A 6 -108.96 -8.89 30.66
CA PRO A 6 -107.78 -8.27 30.06
C PRO A 6 -106.95 -9.36 29.37
N ASP A 7 -106.46 -9.02 28.19
CA ASP A 7 -105.70 -9.86 27.30
C ASP A 7 -104.31 -10.14 27.90
N VAL A 8 -104.27 -11.21 28.73
CA VAL A 8 -103.05 -11.70 29.45
C VAL A 8 -101.93 -12.07 28.48
N ARG A 9 -102.23 -12.45 27.24
CA ARG A 9 -101.26 -12.81 26.24
C ARG A 9 -100.46 -11.60 25.74
N GLN A 10 -101.09 -10.43 25.55
CA GLN A 10 -100.37 -9.25 25.13
C GLN A 10 -99.46 -8.67 26.20
N ALA A 11 -99.82 -8.83 27.46
CA ALA A 11 -98.98 -8.42 28.58
C ALA A 11 -97.76 -9.34 28.77
N ALA A 12 -97.95 -10.63 28.57
CA ALA A 12 -96.86 -11.62 28.61
C ALA A 12 -95.88 -11.43 27.43
N GLU A 13 -96.37 -11.18 26.22
CA GLU A 13 -95.50 -10.90 25.07
C GLU A 13 -94.70 -9.61 25.21
N ARG A 14 -95.28 -8.54 25.76
CA ARG A 14 -94.53 -7.28 26.03
C ARG A 14 -93.50 -7.45 27.11
N SER A 15 -93.71 -8.25 28.15
CA SER A 15 -92.77 -8.59 29.17
C SER A 15 -91.63 -9.47 28.62
N ALA A 16 -91.97 -10.50 27.87
CA ALA A 16 -90.96 -11.36 27.22
C ALA A 16 -90.04 -10.60 26.27
N ARG A 17 -90.61 -9.71 25.42
CA ARG A 17 -89.81 -8.81 24.55
C ARG A 17 -88.87 -7.91 25.35
N LYS A 18 -89.28 -7.30 26.47
CA LYS A 18 -88.44 -6.46 27.31
C LYS A 18 -87.27 -7.29 27.90
N HIS A 19 -87.54 -8.50 28.37
CA HIS A 19 -86.47 -9.35 28.92
C HIS A 19 -85.53 -9.88 27.84
N ILE A 20 -86.02 -10.23 26.63
CA ILE A 20 -85.20 -10.58 25.49
C ILE A 20 -84.33 -9.41 25.03
N LEU A 21 -84.94 -8.18 24.90
CA LEU A 21 -84.17 -6.97 24.60
C LEU A 21 -83.14 -6.63 25.66
N ALA A 22 -83.50 -6.76 26.93
CA ALA A 22 -82.57 -6.58 28.03
C ALA A 22 -81.42 -7.64 28.01
N GLY A 23 -81.74 -8.91 27.74
CA GLY A 23 -80.76 -9.94 27.55
C GLY A 23 -79.82 -9.72 26.37
N VAL A 24 -80.40 -9.32 25.20
CA VAL A 24 -79.60 -8.97 24.03
C VAL A 24 -78.74 -7.71 24.31
N ALA A 25 -79.27 -6.70 25.00
CA ALA A 25 -78.47 -5.55 25.38
C ALA A 25 -77.32 -5.89 26.32
N VAL A 26 -77.55 -6.76 27.31
CA VAL A 26 -76.46 -7.25 28.22
C VAL A 26 -75.43 -8.05 27.43
N ILE A 27 -75.83 -8.96 26.55
CA ILE A 27 -74.93 -9.70 25.69
C ILE A 27 -74.13 -8.77 24.78
N ALA A 28 -74.78 -7.80 24.14
CA ALA A 28 -74.10 -6.78 23.30
C ALA A 28 -73.13 -5.91 24.11
N LEU A 29 -73.47 -5.58 25.35
CA LEU A 29 -72.59 -4.78 26.24
C LEU A 29 -71.37 -5.61 26.72
N VAL A 30 -71.58 -6.89 27.02
CA VAL A 30 -70.50 -7.79 27.43
C VAL A 30 -69.59 -8.10 26.24
N LEU A 31 -70.14 -8.45 25.07
CA LEU A 31 -69.34 -8.70 23.86
C LEU A 31 -68.67 -7.43 23.34
N GLY A 32 -69.36 -6.28 23.37
CA GLY A 32 -68.76 -4.99 23.01
C GLY A 32 -67.67 -4.55 23.99
N GLY A 33 -67.94 -4.68 25.30
CA GLY A 33 -66.98 -4.37 26.33
C GLY A 33 -65.74 -5.25 26.30
N THR A 34 -65.93 -6.57 26.15
CA THR A 34 -64.77 -7.51 26.00
C THR A 34 -64.07 -7.30 24.69
N GLY A 35 -64.75 -6.97 23.60
CA GLY A 35 -64.16 -6.62 22.31
C GLY A 35 -63.29 -5.37 22.35
N VAL A 36 -63.80 -4.28 23.00
CA VAL A 36 -63.03 -3.05 23.21
C VAL A 36 -61.84 -3.26 24.13
N TRP A 37 -62.04 -4.05 25.20
CA TRP A 37 -60.92 -4.44 26.07
C TRP A 37 -59.85 -5.27 25.33
N ALA A 38 -60.23 -6.25 24.55
CA ALA A 38 -59.33 -7.10 23.75
C ALA A 38 -58.62 -6.31 22.64
N ALA A 39 -59.25 -5.26 22.13
CA ALA A 39 -58.65 -4.37 21.11
C ALA A 39 -57.65 -3.36 21.70
N ARG A 40 -57.73 -3.05 23.00
CA ARG A 40 -56.84 -2.08 23.68
C ARG A 40 -55.81 -2.67 24.60
N THR A 41 -55.96 -3.93 24.93
CA THR A 41 -55.00 -4.62 25.79
C THR A 41 -53.92 -5.28 24.93
N ASP A 42 -52.69 -4.82 25.10
CA ASP A 42 -51.54 -5.37 24.42
C ASP A 42 -50.95 -6.56 25.16
N ILE A 43 -50.63 -7.62 24.43
CA ILE A 43 -49.88 -8.78 24.91
C ILE A 43 -48.52 -8.76 24.24
N SER A 44 -47.44 -8.83 25.03
CA SER A 44 -46.09 -9.00 24.51
C SER A 44 -45.85 -10.48 24.21
N GLY A 45 -45.58 -10.80 22.98
CA GLY A 45 -45.10 -12.15 22.57
C GLY A 45 -43.58 -12.25 22.76
N ALA A 46 -43.10 -13.47 22.87
CA ALA A 46 -41.66 -13.77 22.81
C ALA A 46 -41.38 -15.00 21.96
N VAL A 47 -40.36 -14.89 21.11
CA VAL A 47 -39.78 -16.04 20.41
C VAL A 47 -38.73 -16.66 21.33
N VAL A 48 -38.85 -17.96 21.57
CA VAL A 48 -37.92 -18.71 22.43
C VAL A 48 -36.92 -19.43 21.53
N SER A 49 -35.64 -19.18 21.77
CA SER A 49 -34.56 -19.83 21.02
C SER A 49 -33.54 -20.46 21.95
N SER A 50 -33.01 -21.61 21.56
CA SER A 50 -31.87 -22.21 22.25
C SER A 50 -30.57 -21.46 21.87
N GLY A 51 -29.72 -21.21 22.85
CA GLY A 51 -28.44 -20.56 22.66
C GLY A 51 -27.35 -21.19 23.54
N MET A 52 -26.13 -20.73 23.31
CA MET A 52 -24.99 -21.07 24.14
C MET A 52 -24.11 -19.85 24.38
N VAL A 53 -23.42 -19.86 25.53
CA VAL A 53 -22.42 -18.86 25.84
C VAL A 53 -21.18 -19.10 25.00
N VAL A 54 -20.75 -18.08 24.28
CA VAL A 54 -19.50 -18.10 23.47
C VAL A 54 -18.61 -16.92 23.86
N VAL A 55 -17.32 -17.04 23.58
CA VAL A 55 -16.37 -15.93 23.69
C VAL A 55 -16.45 -15.12 22.41
N GLU A 56 -16.58 -13.81 22.50
CA GLU A 56 -16.71 -12.94 21.31
C GLU A 56 -15.48 -12.98 20.43
N SER A 57 -14.31 -13.13 21.00
CA SER A 57 -13.04 -13.13 20.30
C SER A 57 -12.55 -14.54 19.99
N LYS A 58 -12.11 -14.69 18.75
CA LYS A 58 -11.52 -15.95 18.29
C LYS A 58 -10.09 -16.06 18.78
N VAL A 59 -9.69 -17.25 19.18
CA VAL A 59 -8.29 -17.63 19.41
C VAL A 59 -7.44 -17.16 18.24
N LYS A 60 -6.36 -16.42 18.50
CA LYS A 60 -5.43 -15.94 17.46
C LYS A 60 -4.30 -16.95 17.29
N LYS A 61 -4.11 -17.39 16.07
CA LYS A 61 -2.97 -18.20 15.68
C LYS A 61 -1.77 -17.28 15.47
N VAL A 62 -0.65 -17.60 16.11
CA VAL A 62 0.65 -16.95 15.87
C VAL A 62 1.40 -17.80 14.86
N GLN A 63 1.71 -17.21 13.71
CA GLN A 63 2.41 -17.86 12.60
C GLN A 63 3.51 -16.93 12.09
N HIS A 64 4.54 -17.50 11.45
CA HIS A 64 5.58 -16.74 10.79
C HIS A 64 5.55 -16.94 9.26
N PRO A 65 5.60 -15.86 8.44
CA PRO A 65 5.40 -15.97 6.99
C PRO A 65 6.54 -16.67 6.25
N THR A 66 7.78 -16.61 6.75
CA THR A 66 8.97 -17.16 6.08
C THR A 66 9.65 -18.29 6.84
N GLY A 67 9.29 -18.51 8.12
CA GLY A 67 10.00 -19.41 9.00
C GLY A 67 11.38 -18.90 9.41
N GLY A 68 12.21 -19.80 9.96
CA GLY A 68 13.58 -19.50 10.38
C GLY A 68 14.06 -20.39 11.52
N VAL A 69 15.30 -20.17 11.97
CA VAL A 69 15.88 -20.86 13.12
C VAL A 69 15.55 -20.12 14.41
N VAL A 70 15.09 -20.82 15.44
CA VAL A 70 14.76 -20.23 16.75
C VAL A 70 16.01 -19.88 17.52
N SER A 71 16.17 -18.61 17.87
CA SER A 71 17.28 -18.14 18.73
C SER A 71 16.88 -18.10 20.19
N GLU A 72 15.64 -17.69 20.52
CA GLU A 72 15.16 -17.52 21.88
C GLU A 72 13.65 -17.77 21.98
N ILE A 73 13.22 -18.38 23.07
CA ILE A 73 11.79 -18.58 23.42
C ILE A 73 11.56 -17.92 24.78
N THR A 74 10.74 -16.88 24.81
CA THR A 74 10.49 -16.08 26.04
C THR A 74 9.24 -16.51 26.79
N VAL A 75 8.39 -17.34 26.20
CA VAL A 75 7.09 -17.76 26.76
C VAL A 75 6.97 -19.28 26.89
N LYS A 76 6.07 -19.73 27.74
CA LYS A 76 5.71 -21.14 27.95
C LYS A 76 4.18 -21.30 27.83
N ASN A 77 3.71 -22.53 27.65
CA ASN A 77 2.27 -22.81 27.76
C ASN A 77 1.70 -22.31 29.10
N GLY A 78 0.61 -21.55 29.02
CA GLY A 78 -0.02 -20.90 30.19
C GLY A 78 0.56 -19.52 30.54
N SER A 79 1.60 -19.03 29.87
CA SER A 79 2.13 -17.68 30.08
C SER A 79 1.11 -16.62 29.68
N ARG A 80 0.95 -15.58 30.54
CA ARG A 80 0.16 -14.38 30.23
C ARG A 80 1.02 -13.42 29.45
N VAL A 81 0.49 -12.91 28.34
CA VAL A 81 1.18 -11.96 27.45
C VAL A 81 0.27 -10.77 27.14
N LYS A 82 0.89 -9.61 26.96
CA LYS A 82 0.23 -8.40 26.47
C LYS A 82 0.45 -8.26 24.98
N ALA A 83 -0.42 -7.54 24.29
CA ALA A 83 -0.20 -7.19 22.89
C ALA A 83 1.16 -6.50 22.71
N GLY A 84 1.97 -6.99 21.75
CA GLY A 84 3.33 -6.50 21.48
C GLY A 84 4.46 -7.21 22.25
N ASP A 85 4.16 -8.03 23.27
CA ASP A 85 5.19 -8.79 24.00
C ASP A 85 5.93 -9.75 23.06
N LEU A 86 7.24 -9.89 23.27
CA LEU A 86 8.08 -10.83 22.54
C LEU A 86 7.73 -12.27 22.95
N LEU A 87 7.45 -13.11 21.98
CA LEU A 87 7.10 -14.51 22.18
C LEU A 87 8.27 -15.45 21.84
N VAL A 88 8.78 -15.27 20.63
CA VAL A 88 9.89 -16.05 20.07
C VAL A 88 10.76 -15.10 19.26
N ARG A 89 12.08 -15.26 19.33
CA ARG A 89 13.04 -14.58 18.49
C ARG A 89 13.71 -15.59 17.58
N LEU A 90 13.78 -15.27 16.29
CA LEU A 90 14.53 -16.04 15.31
C LEU A 90 15.97 -15.55 15.22
N ASP A 91 16.84 -16.35 14.60
CA ASP A 91 18.22 -15.98 14.32
C ASP A 91 18.28 -14.88 13.26
N GLU A 92 18.88 -13.76 13.62
CA GLU A 92 18.99 -12.58 12.78
C GLU A 92 20.22 -12.56 11.87
N THR A 93 21.16 -13.50 12.05
CA THR A 93 22.48 -13.45 11.42
C THR A 93 22.40 -13.29 9.91
N VAL A 94 21.60 -14.11 9.25
CA VAL A 94 21.46 -14.07 7.78
C VAL A 94 20.72 -12.80 7.31
N SER A 95 19.63 -12.45 7.99
CA SER A 95 18.83 -11.26 7.62
C SER A 95 19.60 -9.97 7.85
N ARG A 96 20.34 -9.89 8.96
CA ARG A 96 21.20 -8.74 9.28
C ARG A 96 22.36 -8.63 8.28
N ALA A 97 23.03 -9.74 7.94
CA ALA A 97 24.08 -9.74 6.94
C ALA A 97 23.59 -9.31 5.56
N ASN A 98 22.42 -9.79 5.13
CA ASN A 98 21.80 -9.41 3.88
C ASN A 98 21.49 -7.90 3.83
N LEU A 99 20.85 -7.35 4.86
CA LEU A 99 20.59 -5.92 4.98
C LEU A 99 21.89 -5.10 4.91
N GLN A 100 22.95 -5.58 5.59
CA GLN A 100 24.24 -4.91 5.60
C GLN A 100 24.90 -4.87 4.22
N VAL A 101 24.81 -5.98 3.45
CA VAL A 101 25.31 -6.03 2.06
C VAL A 101 24.57 -5.03 1.19
N ILE A 102 23.23 -4.99 1.25
CA ILE A 102 22.41 -4.06 0.46
C ILE A 102 22.73 -2.61 0.84
N THR A 103 22.87 -2.31 2.13
CA THR A 103 23.19 -0.96 2.60
C THR A 103 24.56 -0.53 2.09
N LYS A 104 25.57 -1.41 2.12
CA LYS A 104 26.91 -1.10 1.62
C LYS A 104 26.94 -0.88 0.10
N GLN A 105 26.13 -1.59 -0.65
CA GLN A 105 25.97 -1.36 -2.10
C GLN A 105 25.28 -0.02 -2.39
N LEU A 106 24.27 0.34 -1.61
CA LEU A 106 23.61 1.65 -1.73
C LEU A 106 24.58 2.78 -1.42
N ASP A 107 25.38 2.66 -0.34
CA ASP A 107 26.38 3.66 0.02
C ASP A 107 27.38 3.88 -1.13
N GLU A 108 27.79 2.80 -1.84
CA GLU A 108 28.66 2.90 -3.00
C GLU A 108 28.01 3.66 -4.16
N LEU A 109 26.77 3.32 -4.49
CA LEU A 109 26.05 3.98 -5.59
C LEU A 109 25.78 5.46 -5.29
N VAL A 110 25.46 5.80 -4.06
CA VAL A 110 25.24 7.21 -3.65
C VAL A 110 26.53 8.03 -3.74
N MET A 111 27.68 7.48 -3.37
CA MET A 111 28.96 8.15 -3.52
C MET A 111 29.35 8.31 -4.99
N ARG A 112 29.05 7.30 -5.81
CA ARG A 112 29.24 7.36 -7.27
C ARG A 112 28.35 8.42 -7.90
N GLU A 113 27.10 8.53 -7.47
CA GLU A 113 26.19 9.59 -7.92
C GLU A 113 26.74 10.98 -7.63
N ALA A 114 27.18 11.23 -6.40
CA ALA A 114 27.77 12.50 -6.01
C ALA A 114 29.00 12.88 -6.87
N ARG A 115 29.83 11.89 -7.23
CA ARG A 115 30.93 12.10 -8.18
C ARG A 115 30.42 12.46 -9.58
N LEU A 116 29.49 11.69 -10.11
CA LEU A 116 28.95 11.89 -11.44
C LEU A 116 28.22 13.22 -11.58
N GLU A 117 27.53 13.66 -10.53
CA GLU A 117 26.92 14.99 -10.48
C GLU A 117 27.97 16.10 -10.49
N ALA A 118 29.05 15.96 -9.71
CA ALA A 118 30.16 16.90 -9.73
C ALA A 118 30.84 16.96 -11.12
N GLU A 119 31.01 15.82 -11.80
CA GLU A 119 31.53 15.76 -13.17
C GLU A 119 30.58 16.41 -14.18
N ARG A 120 29.26 16.14 -14.08
CA ARG A 120 28.23 16.75 -14.94
C ARG A 120 28.22 18.27 -14.84
N ASP A 121 28.29 18.76 -13.62
CA ASP A 121 28.16 20.19 -13.29
C ASP A 121 29.49 20.93 -13.43
N GLY A 122 30.58 20.19 -13.72
CA GLY A 122 31.92 20.78 -13.87
C GLY A 122 32.49 21.31 -12.55
N SER A 123 32.04 20.81 -11.42
CA SER A 123 32.49 21.22 -10.10
C SER A 123 33.95 20.85 -9.86
N SER A 124 34.64 21.57 -9.00
CA SER A 124 36.03 21.24 -8.62
C SER A 124 36.13 20.16 -7.56
N THR A 125 35.06 19.95 -6.82
CA THR A 125 34.99 19.01 -5.67
C THR A 125 33.69 18.25 -5.67
N ILE A 126 33.69 17.06 -5.09
CA ILE A 126 32.49 16.26 -4.87
C ILE A 126 31.75 16.81 -3.64
N THR A 127 30.45 17.08 -3.78
CA THR A 127 29.58 17.47 -2.67
C THR A 127 28.90 16.22 -2.14
N LEU A 128 29.05 15.91 -0.85
CA LEU A 128 28.42 14.75 -0.23
C LEU A 128 26.94 15.04 0.04
N PRO A 129 26.03 14.07 -0.17
CA PRO A 129 24.64 14.19 0.21
C PRO A 129 24.46 14.40 1.71
N ASP A 130 23.38 15.12 2.12
CA ASP A 130 23.08 15.45 3.52
C ASP A 130 23.04 14.23 4.45
N SER A 131 22.58 13.09 3.92
CA SER A 131 22.51 11.81 4.67
C SER A 131 23.87 11.24 5.10
N TYR A 132 24.98 11.77 4.53
CA TYR A 132 26.34 11.34 4.84
C TYR A 132 27.14 12.41 5.59
N GLN A 133 26.59 13.60 5.77
CA GLN A 133 27.22 14.62 6.59
C GLN A 133 27.35 14.13 8.05
N GLY A 134 28.55 14.22 8.61
CA GLY A 134 28.87 13.72 9.94
C GLY A 134 29.25 12.22 10.00
N ARG A 135 29.13 11.49 8.90
CA ARG A 135 29.54 10.09 8.79
C ARG A 135 30.86 9.88 8.03
N GLU A 136 31.49 10.96 7.60
CA GLU A 136 32.72 10.93 6.79
C GLU A 136 33.89 10.25 7.50
N SER A 137 33.87 10.22 8.85
CA SER A 137 34.89 9.56 9.67
C SER A 137 34.68 8.04 9.85
N GLU A 138 33.55 7.49 9.42
CA GLU A 138 33.32 6.06 9.42
C GLU A 138 34.30 5.38 8.45
N PRO A 139 35.07 4.34 8.87
CA PRO A 139 36.17 3.80 8.05
C PRO A 139 35.73 3.33 6.65
N ASP A 140 34.57 2.69 6.56
CA ASP A 140 34.00 2.19 5.28
C ASP A 140 33.60 3.36 4.36
N ILE A 141 33.00 4.40 4.91
CA ILE A 141 32.57 5.59 4.17
C ILE A 141 33.77 6.43 3.74
N ALA A 142 34.70 6.69 4.67
CA ALA A 142 35.94 7.41 4.37
C ALA A 142 36.73 6.79 3.22
N LYS A 143 36.83 5.45 3.20
CA LYS A 143 37.49 4.72 2.13
C LYS A 143 36.78 4.91 0.77
N ARG A 144 35.44 4.90 0.74
CA ARG A 144 34.65 5.11 -0.48
C ARG A 144 34.80 6.54 -0.99
N ILE A 145 34.70 7.54 -0.10
CA ILE A 145 34.91 8.95 -0.44
C ILE A 145 36.30 9.15 -1.05
N ALA A 146 37.33 8.59 -0.45
CA ALA A 146 38.70 8.66 -0.96
C ALA A 146 38.82 8.01 -2.35
N GLY A 147 38.19 6.83 -2.54
CA GLY A 147 38.16 6.13 -3.84
C GLY A 147 37.48 6.95 -4.94
N GLU A 148 36.29 7.46 -4.68
CA GLU A 148 35.54 8.27 -5.67
C GLU A 148 36.25 9.61 -5.94
N THR A 149 36.85 10.22 -4.92
CA THR A 149 37.63 11.46 -5.10
C THR A 149 38.88 11.21 -5.98
N PHE A 150 39.56 10.08 -5.76
CA PHE A 150 40.70 9.71 -6.60
C PHE A 150 40.24 9.49 -8.07
N PHE A 151 39.15 8.76 -8.25
CA PHE A 151 38.60 8.49 -9.57
C PHE A 151 38.16 9.76 -10.29
N PHE A 152 37.49 10.68 -9.58
CA PHE A 152 37.11 11.99 -10.06
C PHE A 152 38.31 12.80 -10.59
N LYS A 153 39.39 12.88 -9.78
CA LYS A 153 40.62 13.58 -10.18
C LYS A 153 41.27 12.95 -11.40
N SER A 154 41.41 11.62 -11.41
CA SER A 154 42.03 10.90 -12.53
C SER A 154 41.27 11.06 -13.85
N ARG A 155 39.93 11.01 -13.84
CA ARG A 155 39.11 11.24 -15.04
C ARG A 155 39.27 12.67 -15.56
N ARG A 156 39.27 13.64 -14.67
CA ARG A 156 39.46 15.06 -14.99
C ARG A 156 40.84 15.33 -15.58
N GLU A 157 41.89 14.84 -14.94
CA GLU A 157 43.27 14.97 -15.42
C GLU A 157 43.43 14.30 -16.81
N SER A 158 42.83 13.15 -17.03
CA SER A 158 42.86 12.49 -18.33
C SER A 158 42.17 13.32 -19.42
N LEU A 159 41.00 13.89 -19.14
CA LEU A 159 40.26 14.75 -20.07
C LEU A 159 41.05 16.05 -20.38
N GLU A 160 41.58 16.72 -19.34
CA GLU A 160 42.38 17.91 -19.48
C GLU A 160 43.67 17.64 -20.28
N GLY A 161 44.38 16.54 -20.00
CA GLY A 161 45.58 16.14 -20.73
C GLY A 161 45.33 15.85 -22.23
N GLN A 162 44.20 15.19 -22.57
CA GLN A 162 43.83 14.99 -23.97
C GLN A 162 43.59 16.35 -24.69
N LYS A 163 42.89 17.28 -24.04
CA LYS A 163 42.59 18.58 -24.63
C LYS A 163 43.86 19.42 -24.74
N GLU A 164 44.76 19.39 -23.77
CA GLU A 164 46.04 20.06 -23.79
C GLU A 164 46.92 19.56 -24.94
N GLN A 165 47.00 18.23 -25.13
CA GLN A 165 47.74 17.66 -26.28
C GLN A 165 47.21 18.14 -27.62
N LEU A 166 45.88 18.26 -27.81
CA LEU A 166 45.29 18.82 -29.00
C LEU A 166 45.55 20.30 -29.12
N GLY A 167 45.52 21.06 -27.99
CA GLY A 167 45.86 22.44 -27.92
C GLY A 167 47.31 22.75 -28.37
N GLU A 168 48.26 21.95 -27.93
CA GLU A 168 49.68 22.06 -28.34
C GLU A 168 49.82 21.82 -29.85
N ARG A 169 49.07 20.84 -30.40
CA ARG A 169 49.05 20.58 -31.83
C ARG A 169 48.49 21.75 -32.66
N VAL A 170 47.48 22.42 -32.13
CA VAL A 170 46.93 23.66 -32.73
C VAL A 170 47.96 24.78 -32.69
N LEU A 171 48.72 24.95 -31.60
CA LEU A 171 49.81 25.93 -31.50
C LEU A 171 50.89 25.69 -32.53
N GLN A 172 51.36 24.44 -32.69
CA GLN A 172 52.35 24.06 -33.76
C GLN A 172 51.85 24.42 -35.17
N MET A 173 50.56 24.12 -35.46
CA MET A 173 49.98 24.46 -36.76
C MET A 173 49.84 25.97 -36.99
N LYS A 174 49.56 26.75 -35.96
CA LYS A 174 49.56 28.23 -36.02
C LYS A 174 50.92 28.80 -36.33
N GLU A 175 52.00 28.23 -35.78
CA GLU A 175 53.37 28.62 -36.09
C GLU A 175 53.71 28.27 -37.56
N GLU A 176 53.27 27.09 -38.04
CA GLU A 176 53.40 26.69 -39.48
C GLU A 176 52.71 27.70 -40.38
N ILE A 177 51.47 28.13 -40.09
CA ILE A 177 50.74 29.15 -40.84
C ILE A 177 51.49 30.48 -40.83
N THR A 178 52.07 30.85 -39.69
CA THR A 178 52.88 32.06 -39.57
C THR A 178 54.12 32.01 -40.45
N GLY A 179 54.75 30.83 -40.49
CA GLY A 179 55.89 30.59 -41.43
C GLY A 179 55.49 30.68 -42.90
N LEU A 180 54.39 30.00 -43.29
CA LEU A 180 53.84 30.10 -44.64
C LEU A 180 53.43 31.53 -45.00
N GLY A 181 52.86 32.27 -44.08
CA GLY A 181 52.53 33.72 -44.27
C GLY A 181 53.73 34.58 -44.58
N ARG A 182 54.88 34.33 -43.94
CA ARG A 182 56.14 35.02 -44.29
C ARG A 182 56.64 34.67 -45.69
N GLN A 183 56.55 33.39 -46.07
CA GLN A 183 56.90 32.91 -47.43
C GLN A 183 56.00 33.53 -48.48
N ILE A 184 54.68 33.57 -48.26
CA ILE A 184 53.69 34.21 -49.14
C ILE A 184 54.02 35.69 -49.31
N LYS A 185 54.34 36.41 -48.24
CA LYS A 185 54.71 37.82 -48.30
C LYS A 185 55.97 38.04 -49.11
N SER A 186 57.02 37.21 -48.91
CA SER A 186 58.25 37.25 -49.68
C SER A 186 58.01 36.97 -51.16
N LYS A 187 57.17 35.94 -51.45
CA LYS A 187 56.84 35.57 -52.84
C LYS A 187 56.04 36.66 -53.56
N ASN A 188 55.10 37.30 -52.87
CA ASN A 188 54.39 38.49 -53.40
C ASN A 188 55.34 39.60 -53.75
N SER A 189 56.34 39.91 -52.88
CA SER A 189 57.35 40.90 -53.20
C SER A 189 58.21 40.59 -54.39
N GLU A 190 58.56 39.26 -54.56
CA GLU A 190 59.31 38.79 -55.73
C GLU A 190 58.46 38.94 -57.01
N ILE A 191 57.21 38.62 -57.00
CA ILE A 191 56.25 38.78 -58.10
C ILE A 191 56.12 40.24 -58.47
N GLU A 192 55.99 41.15 -57.50
CA GLU A 192 55.95 42.63 -57.77
C GLU A 192 57.20 43.13 -58.49
N ILE A 193 58.36 42.61 -58.09
CA ILE A 193 59.66 43.02 -58.76
C ILE A 193 59.65 42.51 -60.21
N VAL A 194 59.35 41.24 -60.41
CA VAL A 194 59.35 40.65 -61.78
C VAL A 194 58.29 41.31 -62.65
N GLN A 195 57.12 41.60 -62.17
CA GLN A 195 56.02 42.28 -62.86
C GLN A 195 56.44 43.74 -63.24
N ARG A 196 57.13 44.41 -62.38
CA ARG A 196 57.66 45.81 -62.62
C ARG A 196 58.74 45.74 -63.69
N GLU A 197 59.68 44.74 -63.67
CA GLU A 197 60.67 44.52 -64.67
C GLU A 197 60.01 44.15 -66.01
N LEU A 198 59.04 43.24 -66.02
CA LEU A 198 58.29 42.86 -67.18
C LEU A 198 57.60 44.03 -67.86
N LYS A 199 56.98 44.91 -67.09
CA LYS A 199 56.35 46.12 -67.61
C LYS A 199 57.37 47.03 -68.29
N GLY A 200 58.50 47.25 -67.61
CA GLY A 200 59.58 48.06 -68.24
C GLY A 200 60.18 47.51 -69.52
N VAL A 201 60.45 46.17 -69.52
CA VAL A 201 61.00 45.46 -70.70
C VAL A 201 59.98 45.35 -71.85
N ALA A 202 58.69 45.20 -71.56
CA ALA A 202 57.62 45.21 -72.55
C ALA A 202 57.48 46.59 -73.26
N GLU A 203 57.71 47.71 -72.57
CA GLU A 203 57.72 49.01 -73.20
C GLU A 203 58.95 49.15 -74.14
N LEU A 204 60.14 48.69 -73.75
CA LEU A 204 61.32 48.66 -74.58
C LEU A 204 61.15 47.74 -75.79
N GLU A 205 60.44 46.63 -75.69
CA GLU A 205 60.11 45.75 -76.84
C GLU A 205 59.28 46.54 -77.88
N LYS A 206 58.29 47.31 -77.51
CA LYS A 206 57.51 48.16 -78.40
C LYS A 206 58.39 49.13 -79.21
N LEU A 207 59.43 49.54 -78.56
CA LEU A 207 60.48 50.44 -79.23
C LEU A 207 61.53 49.61 -80.05
N LYS A 208 61.39 48.27 -80.08
CA LYS A 208 62.36 47.35 -80.76
C LYS A 208 63.76 47.37 -80.13
N LEU A 209 63.94 47.77 -78.92
CA LEU A 209 65.20 47.86 -78.16
C LEU A 209 65.58 46.57 -77.45
N VAL A 210 64.58 45.63 -77.24
CA VAL A 210 64.78 44.36 -76.60
C VAL A 210 64.10 43.24 -77.40
N THR A 211 64.59 42.01 -77.29
CA THR A 211 64.05 40.83 -78.00
C THR A 211 62.79 40.34 -77.34
N THR A 212 61.77 39.84 -78.09
CA THR A 212 60.58 39.22 -77.64
C THR A 212 60.89 37.98 -76.75
N MET A 213 62.04 37.36 -76.95
CA MET A 213 62.51 36.24 -76.11
C MET A 213 62.65 36.62 -74.63
N ARG A 214 63.22 37.81 -74.38
CA ARG A 214 63.41 38.30 -73.05
C ARG A 214 62.09 38.61 -72.35
N VAL A 215 61.14 39.22 -73.03
CA VAL A 215 59.79 39.46 -72.53
C VAL A 215 59.09 38.16 -72.17
N ASN A 216 59.17 37.14 -73.12
CA ASN A 216 58.55 35.85 -72.87
C ASN A 216 59.24 35.06 -71.75
N GLN A 217 60.52 35.25 -71.50
CA GLN A 217 61.24 34.69 -70.36
C GLN A 217 60.67 35.25 -69.01
N LEU A 218 60.61 36.56 -68.90
CA LEU A 218 60.06 37.22 -67.70
C LEU A 218 58.58 36.89 -67.44
N ARG A 219 57.81 36.73 -68.55
CA ARG A 219 56.41 36.28 -68.43
C ARG A 219 56.30 34.87 -67.87
N ARG A 220 57.16 33.93 -68.39
CA ARG A 220 57.22 32.59 -67.78
C ARG A 220 57.65 32.55 -66.35
N ASP A 221 58.63 33.44 -65.99
CA ASP A 221 59.09 33.57 -64.59
C ASP A 221 57.98 34.11 -63.73
N ALA A 222 57.20 35.13 -64.11
CA ALA A 222 56.07 35.67 -63.40
C ALA A 222 54.99 34.55 -63.23
N THR A 223 54.64 33.82 -64.28
CA THR A 223 53.63 32.76 -64.19
C THR A 223 54.09 31.60 -63.27
N ARG A 224 55.38 31.23 -63.27
CA ARG A 224 55.95 30.24 -62.36
C ARG A 224 55.87 30.69 -60.92
N LEU A 225 56.20 31.95 -60.58
CA LEU A 225 56.14 32.53 -59.30
C LEU A 225 54.68 32.62 -58.73
N GLU A 226 53.75 32.99 -59.62
CA GLU A 226 52.31 32.99 -59.30
C GLU A 226 51.81 31.54 -58.97
N GLY A 227 52.30 30.54 -59.67
CA GLY A 227 52.02 29.13 -59.40
C GLY A 227 52.57 28.68 -58.01
N GLU A 228 53.82 29.11 -57.69
CA GLU A 228 54.45 28.82 -56.40
C GLU A 228 53.70 29.54 -55.26
N LEU A 229 53.23 30.79 -55.48
CA LEU A 229 52.38 31.52 -54.55
C LEU A 229 51.08 30.74 -54.27
N GLY A 230 50.36 30.27 -55.30
CA GLY A 230 49.15 29.50 -55.19
C GLY A 230 49.35 28.18 -54.40
N GLN A 231 50.52 27.55 -54.53
CA GLN A 231 50.85 26.36 -53.71
C GLN A 231 51.02 26.72 -52.22
N LEU A 232 51.70 27.83 -51.91
CA LEU A 232 51.85 28.27 -50.50
C LEU A 232 50.53 28.69 -49.87
N GLU A 233 49.66 29.39 -50.61
CA GLU A 233 48.32 29.76 -50.18
C GLU A 233 47.45 28.50 -49.94
N SER A 234 47.51 27.53 -50.83
CA SER A 234 46.83 26.23 -50.68
C SER A 234 47.31 25.49 -49.41
N ALA A 235 48.64 25.44 -49.18
CA ALA A 235 49.21 24.83 -47.98
C ALA A 235 48.73 25.51 -46.69
N ALA A 236 48.69 26.85 -46.69
CA ALA A 236 48.18 27.61 -45.54
C ALA A 236 46.68 27.37 -45.28
N ALA A 237 45.87 27.26 -46.37
CA ALA A 237 44.45 26.92 -46.26
C ALA A 237 44.24 25.51 -45.74
N GLN A 238 45.02 24.53 -46.21
CA GLN A 238 44.97 23.15 -45.70
C GLN A 238 45.30 23.07 -44.19
N THR A 239 46.34 23.77 -43.77
CA THR A 239 46.71 23.79 -42.34
C THR A 239 45.63 24.48 -41.47
N LYS A 240 44.97 25.53 -41.98
CA LYS A 240 43.78 26.13 -41.34
C LYS A 240 42.61 25.13 -41.22
N GLY A 241 42.36 24.34 -42.28
CA GLY A 241 41.37 23.28 -42.25
C GLY A 241 41.64 22.24 -41.16
N ARG A 242 42.91 21.80 -41.02
CA ARG A 242 43.33 20.86 -39.97
C ARG A 242 43.11 21.43 -38.55
N ILE A 243 43.33 22.74 -38.33
CA ILE A 243 43.05 23.39 -37.06
C ILE A 243 41.55 23.35 -36.75
N ALA A 244 40.70 23.60 -37.74
CA ALA A 244 39.24 23.50 -37.57
C ALA A 244 38.79 22.06 -37.22
N GLU A 245 39.37 21.04 -37.88
CA GLU A 245 39.12 19.63 -37.56
C GLU A 245 39.50 19.31 -36.11
N ILE A 246 40.65 19.75 -35.63
CA ILE A 246 41.03 19.57 -34.21
C ILE A 246 40.05 20.30 -33.27
N GLY A 247 39.56 21.48 -33.66
CA GLY A 247 38.52 22.18 -32.88
C GLY A 247 37.23 21.36 -32.72
N VAL A 248 36.79 20.74 -33.80
CA VAL A 248 35.64 19.80 -33.79
C VAL A 248 35.94 18.59 -32.93
N GLU A 249 37.14 18.02 -32.98
CA GLU A 249 37.58 16.89 -32.18
C GLU A 249 37.56 17.21 -30.68
N MET A 250 38.02 18.41 -30.27
CA MET A 250 37.94 18.86 -28.86
C MET A 250 36.49 18.94 -28.36
N ILE A 251 35.58 19.48 -29.21
CA ILE A 251 34.14 19.52 -28.90
C ILE A 251 33.57 18.09 -28.77
N ARG A 252 33.96 17.19 -29.64
CA ARG A 252 33.53 15.77 -29.64
C ARG A 252 33.93 15.09 -28.32
N ILE A 253 35.17 15.29 -27.88
CA ILE A 253 35.66 14.73 -26.59
C ILE A 253 34.82 15.22 -25.42
N ASP A 254 34.49 16.51 -25.35
CA ASP A 254 33.63 17.06 -24.30
C ASP A 254 32.21 16.48 -24.36
N GLN A 255 31.63 16.31 -25.54
CA GLN A 255 30.30 15.73 -25.73
C GLN A 255 30.26 14.24 -25.34
N GLU A 256 31.26 13.46 -25.74
CA GLU A 256 31.38 12.06 -25.38
C GLU A 256 31.51 11.90 -23.86
N PHE A 257 32.34 12.70 -23.21
CA PHE A 257 32.49 12.71 -21.76
C PHE A 257 31.17 13.01 -21.05
N ARG A 258 30.45 14.06 -21.46
CA ARG A 258 29.12 14.40 -20.90
C ARG A 258 28.09 13.31 -21.14
N THR A 259 28.09 12.72 -22.33
CA THR A 259 27.16 11.64 -22.67
C THR A 259 27.40 10.40 -21.81
N SER A 260 28.67 10.05 -21.58
CA SER A 260 29.04 8.94 -20.70
C SER A 260 28.57 9.17 -19.25
N ILE A 261 28.75 10.39 -18.73
CA ILE A 261 28.28 10.75 -17.39
C ILE A 261 26.76 10.62 -17.27
N ILE A 262 26.00 11.14 -18.25
CA ILE A 262 24.53 11.05 -18.24
C ILE A 262 24.08 9.58 -18.28
N GLN A 263 24.75 8.76 -19.08
CA GLN A 263 24.42 7.33 -19.14
C GLN A 263 24.75 6.64 -17.82
N GLU A 264 25.96 6.88 -17.25
CA GLU A 264 26.36 6.34 -15.96
C GLU A 264 25.39 6.77 -14.83
N LEU A 265 24.91 8.04 -14.84
CA LEU A 265 23.92 8.55 -13.87
C LEU A 265 22.59 7.80 -13.98
N ARG A 266 22.09 7.59 -15.20
CA ARG A 266 20.84 6.85 -15.41
C ARG A 266 20.93 5.41 -14.89
N ASP A 267 22.02 4.75 -15.22
CA ASP A 267 22.25 3.36 -14.81
C ASP A 267 22.40 3.28 -13.27
N ASN A 268 23.11 4.24 -12.69
CA ASN A 268 23.29 4.34 -11.23
C ASN A 268 21.96 4.59 -10.51
N THR A 269 21.14 5.52 -11.01
CA THR A 269 19.82 5.84 -10.43
C THR A 269 18.89 4.63 -10.51
N ALA A 270 18.90 3.88 -11.62
CA ALA A 270 18.11 2.67 -11.76
C ALA A 270 18.52 1.59 -10.75
N GLN A 271 19.84 1.38 -10.59
CA GLN A 271 20.37 0.42 -9.61
C GLN A 271 20.05 0.85 -8.17
N GLN A 272 20.15 2.14 -7.85
CA GLN A 272 19.75 2.65 -6.53
C GLN A 272 18.29 2.39 -6.23
N ALA A 273 17.39 2.67 -7.17
CA ALA A 273 15.96 2.42 -7.01
C ALA A 273 15.69 0.95 -6.66
N GLU A 274 16.30 0.02 -7.39
CA GLU A 274 16.18 -1.42 -7.12
C GLU A 274 16.71 -1.79 -5.71
N LEU A 275 17.88 -1.26 -5.33
CA LEU A 275 18.46 -1.57 -4.02
C LEU A 275 17.69 -0.93 -2.86
N VAL A 276 17.04 0.21 -3.05
CA VAL A 276 16.16 0.84 -2.06
C VAL A 276 14.98 -0.07 -1.76
N GLU A 277 14.32 -0.62 -2.78
CA GLU A 277 13.22 -1.58 -2.60
C GLU A 277 13.70 -2.86 -1.90
N ARG A 278 14.87 -3.39 -2.30
CA ARG A 278 15.48 -4.54 -1.64
C ARG A 278 15.82 -4.27 -0.18
N ARG A 279 16.28 -3.06 0.15
CA ARG A 279 16.57 -2.65 1.53
C ARG A 279 15.31 -2.64 2.38
N ILE A 280 14.21 -2.06 1.86
CA ILE A 280 12.91 -2.03 2.55
C ILE A 280 12.44 -3.46 2.86
N ALA A 281 12.54 -4.37 1.89
CA ALA A 281 12.18 -5.77 2.08
C ALA A 281 13.07 -6.46 3.13
N ALA A 282 14.39 -6.22 3.11
CA ALA A 282 15.32 -6.78 4.08
C ALA A 282 15.12 -6.21 5.49
N GLU A 283 14.79 -4.91 5.62
CA GLU A 283 14.43 -4.28 6.90
C GLU A 283 13.14 -4.87 7.47
N ASP A 284 12.13 -5.09 6.64
CA ASP A 284 10.87 -5.72 7.06
C ASP A 284 11.11 -7.16 7.52
N GLN A 285 11.93 -7.92 6.78
CA GLN A 285 12.32 -9.27 7.18
C GLN A 285 13.07 -9.27 8.52
N LEU A 286 13.95 -8.31 8.77
CA LEU A 286 14.67 -8.17 10.04
C LEU A 286 13.71 -7.80 11.19
N LYS A 287 12.71 -6.95 10.96
CA LYS A 287 11.69 -6.63 11.98
C LYS A 287 10.83 -7.83 12.37
N ARG A 288 10.55 -8.72 11.41
CA ARG A 288 9.72 -9.91 11.64
C ARG A 288 10.43 -11.02 12.43
N ILE A 289 11.73 -10.94 12.61
CA ILE A 289 12.51 -11.88 13.45
C ILE A 289 11.98 -11.94 14.89
N ASP A 290 11.53 -10.81 15.43
CA ASP A 290 10.84 -10.74 16.70
C ASP A 290 9.34 -11.09 16.50
N ILE A 291 8.97 -12.31 16.83
CA ILE A 291 7.57 -12.77 16.80
C ILE A 291 6.88 -12.28 18.06
N ARG A 292 5.93 -11.34 17.89
CA ARG A 292 5.24 -10.67 18.99
C ARG A 292 3.78 -11.05 19.09
N ALA A 293 3.22 -10.93 20.30
CA ALA A 293 1.81 -11.21 20.56
C ALA A 293 0.89 -10.22 19.81
N PRO A 294 -0.04 -10.70 18.96
CA PRO A 294 -0.98 -9.84 18.26
C PRO A 294 -2.06 -9.25 19.17
N GLN A 295 -2.31 -9.87 20.34
CA GLN A 295 -3.27 -9.44 21.34
C GLN A 295 -2.85 -9.93 22.73
N SER A 296 -3.43 -9.33 23.77
CA SER A 296 -3.27 -9.81 25.16
C SER A 296 -4.04 -11.10 25.38
N GLY A 297 -3.46 -12.03 26.15
CA GLY A 297 -4.11 -13.31 26.43
C GLY A 297 -3.16 -14.33 27.06
N ILE A 298 -3.58 -15.60 27.06
CA ILE A 298 -2.80 -16.75 27.55
C ILE A 298 -2.29 -17.54 26.38
N VAL A 299 -0.99 -17.88 26.40
CA VAL A 299 -0.37 -18.76 25.41
C VAL A 299 -0.87 -20.19 25.60
N HIS A 300 -1.35 -20.80 24.53
CA HIS A 300 -1.84 -22.17 24.47
C HIS A 300 -1.25 -22.91 23.27
N GLN A 301 -1.04 -24.22 23.40
CA GLN A 301 -0.50 -25.07 22.32
C GLN A 301 0.80 -24.48 21.72
N LEU A 302 1.81 -24.23 22.58
CA LEU A 302 3.14 -23.85 22.11
C LEU A 302 3.82 -25.07 21.46
N GLU A 303 4.00 -25.03 20.14
CA GLU A 303 4.61 -26.13 19.38
C GLU A 303 6.13 -25.98 19.31
N VAL A 304 6.65 -24.75 19.43
CA VAL A 304 8.08 -24.46 19.40
C VAL A 304 8.68 -24.64 20.79
N ASN A 305 9.40 -25.75 20.99
CA ASN A 305 9.94 -26.12 22.30
C ASN A 305 11.47 -26.13 22.41
N THR A 306 12.19 -25.92 21.29
CA THR A 306 13.64 -26.09 21.24
C THR A 306 14.30 -24.88 20.62
N VAL A 307 15.29 -24.30 21.35
CA VAL A 307 16.20 -23.30 20.78
C VAL A 307 17.09 -24.01 19.75
N GLY A 308 17.29 -23.39 18.59
CA GLY A 308 17.97 -24.02 17.45
C GLY A 308 17.04 -24.86 16.56
N GLY A 309 15.76 -25.00 16.95
CA GLY A 309 14.71 -25.63 16.10
C GLY A 309 14.41 -24.78 14.87
N VAL A 310 13.97 -25.46 13.80
CA VAL A 310 13.56 -24.79 12.53
C VAL A 310 12.06 -24.68 12.48
N ILE A 311 11.57 -23.47 12.23
CA ILE A 311 10.17 -23.17 11.99
C ILE A 311 9.95 -23.10 10.48
N ASN A 312 8.92 -23.80 9.98
CA ASN A 312 8.54 -23.73 8.58
C ASN A 312 7.67 -22.53 8.28
N GLN A 313 7.54 -22.20 6.99
CA GLN A 313 6.68 -21.14 6.52
C GLN A 313 5.20 -21.44 6.90
N SER A 314 4.52 -20.43 7.45
CA SER A 314 3.10 -20.49 7.84
C SER A 314 2.76 -21.56 8.90
N GLU A 315 3.74 -22.16 9.54
CA GLU A 315 3.56 -23.07 10.66
C GLU A 315 2.93 -22.34 11.85
N THR A 316 1.97 -22.99 12.54
CA THR A 316 1.37 -22.41 13.75
C THR A 316 2.31 -22.64 14.92
N LEU A 317 2.84 -21.58 15.49
CA LEU A 317 3.80 -21.63 16.59
C LEU A 317 3.11 -21.78 17.93
N MET A 318 2.00 -21.08 18.10
CA MET A 318 1.17 -21.10 19.31
C MET A 318 -0.20 -20.46 19.03
N LEU A 319 -1.10 -20.66 19.97
CA LEU A 319 -2.39 -20.00 20.03
C LEU A 319 -2.39 -18.97 21.17
N ILE A 320 -3.01 -17.82 20.98
CA ILE A 320 -3.27 -16.85 22.06
C ILE A 320 -4.77 -16.80 22.31
N VAL A 321 -5.15 -17.24 23.51
CA VAL A 321 -6.51 -17.20 24.01
C VAL A 321 -6.68 -15.89 24.79
N PRO A 322 -7.55 -14.98 24.37
CA PRO A 322 -7.74 -13.70 25.03
C PRO A 322 -8.31 -13.90 26.44
N GLU A 323 -7.87 -13.07 27.39
CA GLU A 323 -8.41 -13.03 28.76
C GLU A 323 -9.42 -11.89 28.91
N GLY A 324 -10.54 -12.19 29.59
CA GLY A 324 -11.48 -11.14 30.02
C GLY A 324 -12.40 -10.61 28.93
N GLU A 325 -12.61 -11.36 27.87
CA GLU A 325 -13.55 -10.96 26.83
C GLU A 325 -15.01 -11.03 27.29
N GLU A 326 -15.81 -10.15 26.71
CA GLU A 326 -17.23 -10.12 26.94
C GLU A 326 -17.85 -11.42 26.42
N LEU A 327 -18.46 -12.15 27.33
CA LEU A 327 -19.19 -13.35 26.97
C LEU A 327 -20.44 -12.93 26.21
N THR A 328 -20.59 -13.42 25.01
CA THR A 328 -21.79 -13.26 24.18
C THR A 328 -22.57 -14.55 24.13
N ILE A 329 -23.85 -14.46 23.84
CA ILE A 329 -24.70 -15.62 23.66
C ILE A 329 -25.02 -15.74 22.17
N GLU A 330 -24.73 -16.89 21.59
CA GLU A 330 -25.20 -17.26 20.27
C GLU A 330 -26.49 -18.03 20.39
N ALA A 331 -27.58 -17.43 19.89
CA ALA A 331 -28.91 -18.04 19.88
C ALA A 331 -29.30 -18.46 18.44
N ARG A 332 -29.93 -19.61 18.31
CA ARG A 332 -30.40 -20.20 17.05
C ARG A 332 -31.85 -19.86 16.85
N ILE A 333 -32.19 -18.98 15.93
CA ILE A 333 -33.56 -18.58 15.61
C ILE A 333 -34.06 -19.44 14.48
N ALA A 334 -35.23 -20.06 14.67
CA ALA A 334 -35.88 -20.84 13.61
C ALA A 334 -36.26 -19.94 12.41
N THR A 335 -36.19 -20.47 11.22
CA THR A 335 -36.43 -19.72 9.98
C THR A 335 -37.78 -19.04 9.89
N HIS A 336 -38.80 -19.63 10.53
CA HIS A 336 -40.19 -19.11 10.53
C HIS A 336 -40.38 -17.95 11.54
N ASP A 337 -39.44 -17.75 12.48
CA ASP A 337 -39.56 -16.74 13.53
C ASP A 337 -38.68 -15.49 13.27
N ILE A 338 -37.84 -15.52 12.22
CA ILE A 338 -36.86 -14.46 11.95
C ILE A 338 -37.51 -13.09 11.75
N ASP A 339 -38.64 -13.03 11.06
CA ASP A 339 -39.36 -11.77 10.79
C ASP A 339 -39.87 -11.15 12.09
N GLN A 340 -40.31 -11.94 13.06
CA GLN A 340 -40.77 -11.48 14.35
C GLN A 340 -39.61 -10.92 15.21
N VAL A 341 -38.42 -11.49 15.08
CA VAL A 341 -37.22 -11.04 15.81
C VAL A 341 -36.65 -9.77 15.18
N LEU A 342 -36.58 -9.68 13.84
CA LEU A 342 -36.08 -8.50 13.15
C LEU A 342 -36.96 -7.26 13.36
N ASN A 343 -38.27 -7.45 13.42
CA ASN A 343 -39.24 -6.40 13.66
C ASN A 343 -39.54 -6.14 15.17
N GLY A 344 -38.93 -6.94 16.06
CA GLY A 344 -39.06 -6.82 17.50
C GLY A 344 -38.13 -5.81 18.14
N ASP A 345 -38.12 -5.78 19.47
CA ASP A 345 -37.20 -4.95 20.26
C ASP A 345 -35.76 -5.49 20.11
N LYS A 346 -34.78 -4.59 20.14
CA LYS A 346 -33.35 -4.95 20.16
C LYS A 346 -32.90 -5.54 21.52
N THR A 347 -33.83 -5.92 22.37
CA THR A 347 -33.56 -6.50 23.70
C THR A 347 -34.07 -7.93 23.75
N ALA A 348 -33.31 -8.79 24.42
CA ALA A 348 -33.69 -10.18 24.66
C ALA A 348 -33.51 -10.50 26.14
N PHE A 349 -34.36 -11.37 26.69
CA PHE A 349 -34.14 -11.95 28.02
C PHE A 349 -33.39 -13.24 27.89
N VAL A 350 -32.39 -13.43 28.72
CA VAL A 350 -31.57 -14.61 28.75
C VAL A 350 -31.71 -15.34 30.04
N ARG A 351 -31.98 -16.63 29.97
CA ARG A 351 -32.06 -17.55 31.09
C ARG A 351 -31.07 -18.69 30.90
N PHE A 352 -30.22 -18.91 31.89
CA PHE A 352 -29.23 -19.99 31.82
C PHE A 352 -29.83 -21.26 32.41
N SER A 353 -30.05 -22.26 31.56
CA SER A 353 -30.63 -23.56 31.96
C SER A 353 -29.65 -24.41 32.80
N ALA A 354 -28.35 -24.07 32.80
CA ALA A 354 -27.36 -24.72 33.66
C ALA A 354 -27.47 -24.32 35.14
N PHE A 355 -28.24 -23.26 35.48
CA PHE A 355 -28.47 -22.84 36.83
C PHE A 355 -29.90 -23.18 37.28
N ASP A 356 -30.11 -23.24 38.62
CA ASP A 356 -31.44 -23.42 39.20
C ASP A 356 -32.39 -22.31 38.73
N THR A 357 -33.34 -22.64 37.88
CA THR A 357 -34.29 -21.72 37.25
C THR A 357 -35.18 -20.97 38.25
N ARG A 358 -35.37 -21.50 39.47
CA ARG A 358 -36.18 -20.86 40.53
C ARG A 358 -35.41 -19.77 41.30
N LYS A 359 -34.07 -19.81 41.26
CA LYS A 359 -33.20 -18.91 42.06
C LYS A 359 -32.38 -17.98 41.19
N THR A 360 -32.35 -18.11 39.88
CA THR A 360 -31.55 -17.29 38.97
C THR A 360 -32.45 -16.31 38.23
N PRO A 361 -32.21 -15.00 38.36
CA PRO A 361 -32.99 -14.01 37.63
C PRO A 361 -32.72 -14.10 36.13
N GLU A 362 -33.71 -13.75 35.32
CA GLU A 362 -33.53 -13.49 33.90
C GLU A 362 -32.67 -12.25 33.72
N LEU A 363 -31.74 -12.30 32.80
CA LEU A 363 -30.83 -11.19 32.47
C LEU A 363 -31.27 -10.48 31.20
N ASN A 364 -31.16 -9.16 31.19
CA ASN A 364 -31.38 -8.38 29.99
C ASN A 364 -30.13 -8.43 29.11
N GLY A 365 -30.29 -8.82 27.87
CA GLY A 365 -29.26 -8.78 26.85
C GLY A 365 -29.67 -7.86 25.69
N ASN A 366 -28.68 -7.30 25.03
CA ASN A 366 -28.85 -6.52 23.80
C ASN A 366 -28.49 -7.35 22.58
N ILE A 367 -29.34 -7.35 21.57
CA ILE A 367 -29.05 -8.01 20.29
C ILE A 367 -27.99 -7.18 19.57
N VAL A 368 -26.79 -7.74 19.42
CA VAL A 368 -25.66 -7.11 18.71
C VAL A 368 -25.81 -7.28 17.21
N SER A 369 -26.11 -8.50 16.79
CA SER A 369 -26.28 -8.82 15.38
C SER A 369 -27.15 -10.07 15.17
N VAL A 370 -27.82 -10.10 14.04
CA VAL A 370 -28.50 -11.29 13.51
C VAL A 370 -27.83 -11.61 12.16
N SER A 371 -27.52 -12.89 11.93
CA SER A 371 -26.90 -13.29 10.65
C SER A 371 -27.82 -12.95 9.48
N ALA A 372 -27.24 -12.40 8.42
CA ALA A 372 -27.99 -12.11 7.18
C ALA A 372 -28.25 -13.36 6.34
N ASP A 373 -27.49 -14.44 6.59
CA ASP A 373 -27.56 -15.69 5.84
C ASP A 373 -27.92 -16.86 6.75
N LEU A 374 -28.49 -17.90 6.15
CA LEU A 374 -28.88 -19.15 6.82
C LEU A 374 -27.66 -20.00 7.15
N THR A 375 -27.60 -20.46 8.39
CA THR A 375 -26.64 -21.47 8.81
C THR A 375 -27.39 -22.83 8.93
N VAL A 376 -26.80 -23.88 8.37
CA VAL A 376 -27.37 -25.24 8.49
C VAL A 376 -26.62 -25.99 9.56
N ASP A 377 -27.35 -26.57 10.50
CA ASP A 377 -26.78 -27.44 11.52
C ASP A 377 -26.28 -28.74 10.85
N GLN A 378 -24.99 -29.03 10.97
CA GLN A 378 -24.36 -30.18 10.30
C GLN A 378 -24.84 -31.53 10.80
N MET A 379 -25.40 -31.62 12.02
CA MET A 379 -25.86 -32.85 12.60
C MET A 379 -27.34 -33.12 12.30
N THR A 380 -28.18 -32.07 12.33
CA THR A 380 -29.65 -32.19 12.18
C THR A 380 -30.15 -31.80 10.80
N GLY A 381 -29.35 -31.11 10.00
CA GLY A 381 -29.72 -30.56 8.69
C GLY A 381 -30.72 -29.39 8.74
N VAL A 382 -31.10 -28.91 9.94
CA VAL A 382 -32.10 -27.88 10.12
C VAL A 382 -31.45 -26.50 9.91
N PRO A 383 -32.00 -25.65 9.02
CA PRO A 383 -31.53 -24.29 8.83
C PRO A 383 -32.01 -23.37 9.98
N TYR A 384 -31.13 -22.46 10.41
CA TYR A 384 -31.42 -21.46 11.43
C TYR A 384 -30.66 -20.14 11.15
N TYR A 385 -31.14 -19.06 11.75
CA TYR A 385 -30.40 -17.79 11.81
C TYR A 385 -29.66 -17.68 13.13
N LEU A 386 -28.44 -17.14 13.09
CA LEU A 386 -27.62 -16.95 14.27
C LEU A 386 -27.77 -15.53 14.81
N ALA A 387 -28.27 -15.38 16.03
CA ALA A 387 -28.30 -14.09 16.73
C ALA A 387 -27.23 -14.03 17.80
N ARG A 388 -26.52 -12.90 17.89
CA ARG A 388 -25.56 -12.62 18.95
C ARG A 388 -26.13 -11.61 19.92
N ILE A 389 -26.08 -11.97 21.18
CA ILE A 389 -26.60 -11.17 22.28
C ILE A 389 -25.46 -10.87 23.26
N SER A 390 -25.24 -9.59 23.54
CA SER A 390 -24.30 -9.13 24.57
C SER A 390 -25.06 -8.88 25.89
N ILE A 391 -24.49 -9.32 26.99
CA ILE A 391 -25.05 -9.07 28.33
C ILE A 391 -24.22 -7.98 29.00
N PRO A 392 -24.79 -6.82 29.35
CA PRO A 392 -24.09 -5.77 30.07
C PRO A 392 -23.50 -6.27 31.39
N ARG A 393 -22.34 -5.76 31.78
CA ARG A 393 -21.65 -6.13 33.03
C ARG A 393 -22.53 -5.89 34.28
N THR A 394 -23.40 -4.91 34.21
CA THR A 394 -24.38 -4.58 35.30
C THR A 394 -25.37 -5.72 35.49
N GLU A 395 -25.82 -6.36 34.44
CA GLU A 395 -26.72 -7.54 34.50
C GLU A 395 -25.96 -8.79 34.95
N LEU A 396 -24.71 -8.98 34.50
CA LEU A 396 -23.85 -10.08 34.93
C LEU A 396 -23.59 -10.05 36.45
N ALA A 397 -23.45 -8.83 37.04
CA ALA A 397 -23.28 -8.68 38.47
C ALA A 397 -24.46 -9.25 39.29
N ARG A 398 -25.67 -9.35 38.73
CA ARG A 398 -26.85 -9.96 39.36
C ARG A 398 -26.74 -11.46 39.61
N LEU A 399 -25.81 -12.13 38.88
CA LEU A 399 -25.52 -13.55 39.07
C LEU A 399 -24.70 -13.85 40.32
N LYS A 400 -24.22 -12.80 41.05
CA LYS A 400 -23.43 -12.88 42.29
C LYS A 400 -22.18 -13.77 42.14
N GLN A 401 -22.16 -14.95 42.78
CA GLN A 401 -21.02 -15.88 42.81
C GLN A 401 -21.03 -16.90 41.63
N LYS A 402 -21.99 -16.80 40.69
CA LYS A 402 -22.07 -17.73 39.56
C LYS A 402 -21.25 -17.21 38.39
N HIS A 403 -20.32 -18.01 37.94
CA HIS A 403 -19.47 -17.69 36.77
C HIS A 403 -20.06 -18.33 35.53
N LEU A 404 -20.17 -17.53 34.46
CA LEU A 404 -20.50 -18.06 33.12
C LEU A 404 -19.25 -18.71 32.53
N VAL A 405 -19.42 -19.88 31.92
CA VAL A 405 -18.36 -20.62 31.24
C VAL A 405 -18.76 -20.79 29.79
N PRO A 406 -17.84 -20.59 28.83
CA PRO A 406 -18.09 -20.86 27.42
C PRO A 406 -18.64 -22.28 27.22
N GLY A 407 -19.64 -22.44 26.35
CA GLY A 407 -20.34 -23.70 26.14
C GLY A 407 -21.57 -23.92 27.04
N MET A 408 -21.83 -23.04 28.02
CA MET A 408 -23.05 -23.12 28.82
C MET A 408 -24.30 -22.95 27.97
N PRO A 409 -25.34 -23.84 28.11
CA PRO A 409 -26.61 -23.67 27.42
C PRO A 409 -27.41 -22.50 28.02
N ALA A 410 -28.06 -21.74 27.17
CA ALA A 410 -28.95 -20.65 27.52
C ALA A 410 -30.23 -20.70 26.71
N GLU A 411 -31.32 -20.23 27.28
CA GLU A 411 -32.57 -19.96 26.58
C GLU A 411 -32.70 -18.46 26.39
N VAL A 412 -32.97 -18.04 25.16
CA VAL A 412 -33.11 -16.63 24.79
C VAL A 412 -34.55 -16.35 24.39
N TYR A 413 -35.12 -15.37 25.03
CA TYR A 413 -36.47 -14.89 24.77
C TYR A 413 -36.39 -13.56 24.06
N PHE A 414 -36.62 -13.56 22.74
CA PHE A 414 -36.65 -12.34 21.93
C PHE A 414 -38.02 -11.69 22.06
N ARG A 415 -38.05 -10.46 22.52
CA ARG A 415 -39.30 -9.69 22.55
C ARG A 415 -39.79 -9.41 21.13
N THR A 416 -41.01 -9.83 20.85
CA THR A 416 -41.72 -9.46 19.62
C THR A 416 -42.54 -8.19 19.84
N GLN A 417 -43.05 -7.61 18.76
CA GLN A 417 -43.94 -6.46 18.85
C GLN A 417 -45.17 -6.77 19.72
N ASN A 418 -45.61 -5.76 20.51
CA ASN A 418 -46.85 -5.85 21.25
C ASN A 418 -48.02 -5.97 20.26
N ARG A 419 -48.89 -6.94 20.53
CA ARG A 419 -50.09 -7.17 19.72
C ARG A 419 -51.30 -7.16 20.63
N THR A 420 -52.43 -6.62 20.14
CA THR A 420 -53.67 -6.66 20.90
C THR A 420 -54.21 -8.10 21.04
N VAL A 421 -54.88 -8.38 22.17
CA VAL A 421 -55.51 -9.70 22.42
C VAL A 421 -56.40 -10.12 21.24
N LEU A 422 -57.12 -9.17 20.66
CA LEU A 422 -57.97 -9.40 19.47
C LEU A 422 -57.15 -9.83 18.25
N SER A 423 -56.04 -9.16 17.96
CA SER A 423 -55.14 -9.57 16.87
C SER A 423 -54.54 -10.93 17.05
N TYR A 424 -54.21 -11.31 18.31
CA TYR A 424 -53.66 -12.65 18.62
C TYR A 424 -54.68 -13.79 18.39
N LEU A 425 -55.96 -13.55 18.68
CA LEU A 425 -57.04 -14.52 18.47
C LEU A 425 -57.46 -14.71 17.01
N PHE A 426 -57.44 -13.63 16.24
CA PHE A 426 -57.94 -13.64 14.85
C PHE A 426 -56.87 -13.95 13.80
N LYS A 427 -55.58 -13.68 14.09
CA LYS A 427 -54.49 -13.90 13.14
C LYS A 427 -54.35 -15.35 12.64
N PRO A 428 -54.51 -16.42 13.46
CA PRO A 428 -54.46 -17.78 12.94
C PRO A 428 -55.58 -18.10 11.93
N ILE A 429 -56.74 -17.41 12.08
CA ILE A 429 -57.86 -17.59 11.19
C ILE A 429 -57.59 -16.82 9.88
N GLU A 430 -57.06 -15.61 9.95
CA GLU A 430 -56.67 -14.79 8.83
C GLU A 430 -55.55 -15.46 8.01
N ASP A 431 -54.53 -15.97 8.66
CA ASP A 431 -53.42 -16.71 8.03
C ASP A 431 -53.90 -18.01 7.33
N GLN A 432 -54.91 -18.71 7.92
CA GLN A 432 -55.53 -19.87 7.28
C GLN A 432 -56.40 -19.48 6.09
N MET A 433 -57.16 -18.41 6.19
CA MET A 433 -57.97 -17.88 5.08
C MET A 433 -57.08 -17.43 3.92
N GLU A 434 -56.00 -16.67 4.18
CA GLU A 434 -55.04 -16.26 3.13
C GLU A 434 -54.39 -17.46 2.42
N ARG A 435 -54.09 -18.53 3.17
CA ARG A 435 -53.56 -19.76 2.55
C ARG A 435 -54.58 -20.52 1.75
N ALA A 436 -55.86 -20.51 2.18
CA ALA A 436 -56.94 -21.19 1.50
C ALA A 436 -57.37 -20.47 0.20
N PHE A 437 -57.23 -19.15 0.13
CA PHE A 437 -57.58 -18.33 -1.03
C PHE A 437 -56.37 -17.99 -1.95
N ARG A 438 -55.17 -18.44 -1.65
CA ARG A 438 -54.02 -18.39 -2.60
C ARG A 438 -54.14 -19.63 -3.52
N GLU A 439 -54.77 -19.47 -4.66
CA GLU A 439 -54.60 -20.35 -5.80
C GLU A 439 -53.14 -20.29 -6.28
N ARG A 440 -52.60 -21.46 -6.64
CA ARG A 440 -51.23 -21.61 -7.17
C ARG A 440 -51.08 -21.00 -8.55
#